data_11373bd2e7bf4491833d8c64a0f6cba4
#
_entry.id   11373bd2e7bf4491833d8c64a0f6cba4
#
_cell.length_a   1.000
_cell.length_b   1.000
_cell.length_c   1.000
_cell.angle_alpha   90.00
_cell.angle_beta   90.00
_cell.angle_gamma   90.00
#
_symmetry.space_group_name_H-M   'P 1'
#
loop_
_entity.id
_entity.type
_entity.pdbx_description
1 polymer ?
#
loop_
_entity_poly.entity_id
_entity_poly.type
_entity_poly.pdbx_seq_one_letter_code
_entity_poly.pdbx_strand_id
1 'polypeptide(L)'
;MAVKQSAPAPLNRIDVLLLGVGLAVGAFAAACGVYAVFHGGERVGQDGATNAFAAIACAGLGLAVCGAMRRRRVASGLGLIFTALAPAGLAWLAGMLSALIGVVLIVRASSLADLLFDRERLNEEAGEDANDAA
;
A
#
# COMPACT_ATOMS: atom_id res chain seq x y z
N MET A 1 -22.18 1.64 21.01
CA MET A 1 -22.21 2.41 19.75
C MET A 1 -21.64 1.55 18.64
N ALA A 2 -22.48 1.07 17.74
CA ALA A 2 -22.02 0.30 16.59
C ALA A 2 -21.42 1.28 15.59
N VAL A 3 -20.10 1.25 15.42
CA VAL A 3 -19.41 1.96 14.34
C VAL A 3 -19.88 1.32 13.04
N LYS A 4 -20.74 2.03 12.31
CA LYS A 4 -21.20 1.65 10.99
C LYS A 4 -19.96 1.61 10.10
N GLN A 5 -19.38 0.43 9.91
CA GLN A 5 -18.30 0.23 8.96
C GLN A 5 -18.86 0.49 7.57
N SER A 6 -18.64 1.69 7.06
CA SER A 6 -18.94 2.02 5.67
C SER A 6 -18.25 1.01 4.77
N ALA A 7 -19.01 0.40 3.87
CA ALA A 7 -18.49 -0.56 2.91
C ALA A 7 -17.35 0.11 2.11
N PRO A 8 -16.22 -0.58 1.93
CA PRO A 8 -15.08 -0.01 1.21
C PRO A 8 -15.52 0.35 -0.22
N ALA A 9 -15.21 1.58 -0.64
CA ALA A 9 -15.52 2.07 -1.97
C ALA A 9 -14.96 1.12 -3.06
N PRO A 10 -15.68 0.89 -4.17
CA PRO A 10 -15.24 -0.01 -5.22
C PRO A 10 -13.89 0.45 -5.79
N LEU A 11 -12.96 -0.51 -5.96
CA LEU A 11 -11.65 -0.27 -6.55
C LEU A 11 -11.84 0.18 -8.02
N ASN A 12 -11.34 1.34 -8.35
CA ASN A 12 -11.31 1.83 -9.72
C ASN A 12 -10.32 0.97 -10.54
N ARG A 13 -10.54 0.81 -11.85
CA ARG A 13 -9.66 0.03 -12.73
C ARG A 13 -8.20 0.46 -12.63
N ILE A 14 -7.95 1.76 -12.48
CA ILE A 14 -6.61 2.32 -12.31
C ILE A 14 -5.97 1.84 -11.00
N ASP A 15 -6.72 1.80 -9.91
CA ASP A 15 -6.20 1.34 -8.61
C ASP A 15 -5.86 -0.15 -8.63
N VAL A 16 -6.65 -0.95 -9.35
CA VAL A 16 -6.37 -2.38 -9.54
C VAL A 16 -5.09 -2.59 -10.35
N LEU A 17 -4.89 -1.80 -11.41
CA LEU A 17 -3.67 -1.85 -12.22
C LEU A 17 -2.44 -1.41 -11.41
N LEU A 18 -2.53 -0.28 -10.69
CA LEU A 18 -1.45 0.21 -9.83
C LEU A 18 -1.09 -0.82 -8.75
N LEU A 19 -2.10 -1.42 -8.13
CA LEU A 19 -1.90 -2.44 -7.12
C LEU A 19 -1.24 -3.70 -7.72
N GLY A 20 -1.69 -4.15 -8.89
CA GLY A 20 -1.13 -5.30 -9.59
C GLY A 20 0.34 -5.07 -9.96
N VAL A 21 0.66 -3.92 -10.56
CA VAL A 21 2.04 -3.54 -10.90
C VAL A 21 2.89 -3.41 -9.63
N GLY A 22 2.37 -2.74 -8.60
CA GLY A 22 3.07 -2.58 -7.32
C GLY A 22 3.39 -3.92 -6.67
N LEU A 23 2.45 -4.86 -6.65
CA LEU A 23 2.65 -6.21 -6.11
C LEU A 23 3.68 -7.00 -6.92
N ALA A 24 3.65 -6.93 -8.25
CA ALA A 24 4.62 -7.61 -9.12
C ALA A 24 6.04 -7.08 -8.89
N VAL A 25 6.20 -5.75 -8.86
CA VAL A 25 7.49 -5.10 -8.62
C VAL A 25 7.98 -5.33 -7.19
N GLY A 26 7.08 -5.27 -6.20
CA GLY A 26 7.39 -5.56 -4.80
C GLY A 26 7.80 -7.03 -4.58
N ALA A 27 7.13 -7.97 -5.24
CA ALA A 27 7.50 -9.39 -5.21
C ALA A 27 8.87 -9.63 -5.84
N PHE A 28 9.17 -8.97 -6.94
CA PHE A 28 10.50 -9.03 -7.56
C PHE A 28 11.59 -8.49 -6.62
N ALA A 29 11.35 -7.33 -6.00
CA ALA A 29 12.29 -6.74 -5.04
C ALA A 29 12.52 -7.66 -3.83
N ALA A 30 11.45 -8.22 -3.26
CA ALA A 30 11.55 -9.15 -2.13
C ALA A 30 12.30 -10.44 -2.52
N ALA A 31 12.03 -11.01 -3.69
CA ALA A 31 12.72 -12.18 -4.19
C ALA A 31 14.21 -11.94 -4.39
N CYS A 32 14.59 -10.79 -4.96
CA CYS A 32 15.99 -10.39 -5.07
C CYS A 32 16.65 -10.19 -3.70
N GLY A 33 15.94 -9.63 -2.72
CA GLY A 33 16.42 -9.49 -1.34
C GLY A 33 16.69 -10.85 -0.69
N VAL A 34 15.77 -11.79 -0.83
CA VAL A 34 15.95 -13.18 -0.35
C VAL A 34 17.10 -13.85 -1.07
N TYR A 35 17.21 -13.72 -2.39
CA TYR A 35 18.31 -14.26 -3.17
C TYR A 35 19.67 -13.72 -2.70
N ALA A 36 19.75 -12.42 -2.43
CA ALA A 36 20.97 -11.79 -1.93
C ALA A 36 21.39 -12.34 -0.56
N VAL A 37 20.44 -12.65 0.32
CA VAL A 37 20.72 -13.27 1.63
C VAL A 37 21.30 -14.66 1.49
N PHE A 38 20.80 -15.47 0.54
CA PHE A 38 21.25 -16.85 0.37
C PHE A 38 22.53 -17.00 -0.49
N HIS A 39 22.77 -16.07 -1.43
CA HIS A 39 23.87 -16.18 -2.41
C HIS A 39 24.89 -15.06 -2.28
N GLY A 40 24.64 -14.04 -1.48
CA GLY A 40 25.57 -12.98 -1.18
C GLY A 40 26.69 -13.49 -0.29
N GLY A 41 27.62 -14.30 -0.85
CA GLY A 41 28.76 -14.79 -0.14
C GLY A 41 29.60 -13.66 0.47
N GLU A 42 30.25 -13.93 1.57
CA GLU A 42 31.27 -13.29 2.43
C GLU A 42 31.66 -11.79 2.23
N ARG A 43 31.22 -11.12 1.16
CA ARG A 43 31.58 -9.74 0.84
C ARG A 43 30.56 -8.68 1.24
N VAL A 44 29.34 -9.05 1.49
CA VAL A 44 28.33 -8.15 2.08
C VAL A 44 28.36 -8.46 3.55
N GLY A 45 28.93 -7.58 4.34
CA GLY A 45 29.05 -7.77 5.79
C GLY A 45 27.81 -8.41 6.34
N GLN A 46 27.97 -9.58 6.92
CA GLN A 46 26.90 -10.43 7.42
C GLN A 46 26.28 -9.85 8.69
N ASP A 47 25.96 -8.59 8.61
CA ASP A 47 25.31 -7.91 9.69
C ASP A 47 23.86 -8.38 9.70
N GLY A 48 23.39 -8.79 10.84
CA GLY A 48 21.99 -9.21 11.05
C GLY A 48 20.97 -8.20 10.49
N ALA A 49 21.44 -6.99 10.18
CA ALA A 49 20.72 -5.95 9.47
C ALA A 49 20.21 -6.39 8.08
N THR A 50 21.03 -7.06 7.26
CA THR A 50 20.62 -7.50 5.91
C THR A 50 19.48 -8.51 5.98
N ASN A 51 19.58 -9.46 6.92
CA ASN A 51 18.53 -10.46 7.14
C ASN A 51 17.26 -9.81 7.68
N ALA A 52 17.39 -8.83 8.58
CA ALA A 52 16.26 -8.09 9.13
C ALA A 52 15.53 -7.30 8.03
N PHE A 53 16.25 -6.61 7.14
CA PHE A 53 15.67 -5.88 6.04
C PHE A 53 14.97 -6.79 5.03
N ALA A 54 15.54 -7.95 4.71
CA ALA A 54 14.89 -8.94 3.85
C ALA A 54 13.59 -9.47 4.49
N ALA A 55 13.61 -9.77 5.80
CA ALA A 55 12.42 -10.18 6.53
C ALA A 55 11.33 -9.10 6.55
N ILE A 56 11.71 -7.83 6.75
CA ILE A 56 10.79 -6.69 6.72
C ILE A 56 10.17 -6.53 5.32
N ALA A 57 10.96 -6.68 4.26
CA ALA A 57 10.45 -6.60 2.89
C ALA A 57 9.45 -7.72 2.57
N CYS A 58 9.72 -8.94 3.02
CA CYS A 58 8.80 -10.07 2.89
C CYS A 58 7.51 -9.88 3.69
N ALA A 59 7.62 -9.38 4.92
CA ALA A 59 6.46 -9.05 5.76
C ALA A 59 5.62 -7.91 5.13
N GLY A 60 6.29 -6.91 4.55
CA GLY A 60 5.65 -5.83 3.80
C GLY A 60 4.87 -6.35 2.60
N LEU A 61 5.46 -7.28 1.83
CA LEU A 61 4.76 -7.91 0.71
C LEU A 61 3.53 -8.69 1.19
N GLY A 62 3.65 -9.46 2.29
CA GLY A 62 2.54 -10.16 2.91
C GLY A 62 1.41 -9.21 3.32
N LEU A 63 1.76 -8.08 3.94
CA LEU A 63 0.80 -7.04 4.31
C LEU A 63 0.13 -6.42 3.08
N ALA A 64 0.88 -6.18 1.99
CA ALA A 64 0.34 -5.65 0.75
C ALA A 64 -0.67 -6.60 0.12
N VAL A 65 -0.38 -7.90 0.07
CA VAL A 65 -1.28 -8.94 -0.44
C VAL A 65 -2.54 -9.05 0.44
N CYS A 66 -2.37 -9.12 1.77
CA CYS A 66 -3.51 -9.17 2.69
C CYS A 66 -4.39 -7.92 2.59
N GLY A 67 -3.77 -6.75 2.44
CA GLY A 67 -4.47 -5.49 2.22
C GLY A 67 -5.26 -5.50 0.91
N ALA A 68 -4.66 -6.02 -0.16
CA ALA A 68 -5.30 -6.17 -1.46
C ALA A 68 -6.51 -7.10 -1.39
N MET A 69 -6.38 -8.26 -0.74
CA MET A 69 -7.47 -9.22 -0.56
C MET A 69 -8.63 -8.62 0.26
N ARG A 70 -8.32 -7.83 1.26
CA ARG A 70 -9.30 -7.14 2.12
C ARG A 70 -9.77 -5.80 1.54
N ARG A 71 -9.35 -5.44 0.32
CA ARG A 71 -9.65 -4.17 -0.35
C ARG A 71 -9.27 -2.92 0.47
N ARG A 72 -8.29 -3.04 1.36
CA ARG A 72 -7.78 -1.94 2.19
C ARG A 72 -6.58 -1.28 1.50
N ARG A 73 -6.83 -0.19 0.76
CA ARG A 73 -5.81 0.54 -0.02
C ARG A 73 -4.63 1.01 0.83
N VAL A 74 -4.90 1.53 2.01
CA VAL A 74 -3.86 2.03 2.93
C VAL A 74 -2.94 0.90 3.38
N ALA A 75 -3.49 -0.25 3.78
CA ALA A 75 -2.70 -1.40 4.19
C ALA A 75 -1.84 -1.95 3.05
N SER A 76 -2.40 -2.01 1.82
CA SER A 76 -1.63 -2.39 0.63
C SER A 76 -0.52 -1.40 0.33
N GLY A 77 -0.81 -0.10 0.40
CA GLY A 77 0.18 0.96 0.16
C GLY A 77 1.33 0.91 1.17
N LEU A 78 1.03 0.77 2.47
CA LEU A 78 2.05 0.61 3.51
C LEU A 78 2.90 -0.65 3.27
N GLY A 79 2.28 -1.77 2.92
CA GLY A 79 3.00 -3.00 2.60
C GLY A 79 3.98 -2.81 1.44
N LEU A 80 3.58 -2.11 0.39
CA LEU A 80 4.44 -1.81 -0.76
C LEU A 80 5.62 -0.88 -0.39
N ILE A 81 5.42 0.06 0.54
CA ILE A 81 6.50 0.92 1.04
C ILE A 81 7.55 0.08 1.77
N PHE A 82 7.15 -0.88 2.58
CA PHE A 82 8.09 -1.76 3.29
C PHE A 82 8.90 -2.65 2.35
N THR A 83 8.41 -2.98 1.15
CA THR A 83 9.21 -3.72 0.16
C THR A 83 10.41 -2.93 -0.35
N ALA A 84 10.41 -1.59 -0.22
CA ALA A 84 11.55 -0.74 -0.60
C ALA A 84 12.79 -0.96 0.29
N LEU A 85 12.61 -1.56 1.47
CA LEU A 85 13.71 -1.90 2.38
C LEU A 85 14.47 -3.17 1.96
N ALA A 86 14.08 -3.83 0.86
CA ALA A 86 14.77 -5.02 0.38
C ALA A 86 16.26 -4.73 0.07
N PRO A 87 17.19 -5.45 0.72
CA PRO A 87 18.62 -5.22 0.55
C PRO A 87 19.09 -5.90 -0.73
N ALA A 88 19.08 -5.19 -1.85
CA ALA A 88 19.60 -5.82 -3.05
C ALA A 88 19.92 -4.79 -4.13
N GLY A 89 21.16 -4.50 -4.39
CA GLY A 89 21.76 -3.82 -5.53
C GLY A 89 20.78 -3.15 -6.53
N LEU A 90 20.64 -3.68 -7.73
CA LEU A 90 19.67 -3.21 -8.73
C LEU A 90 18.20 -3.34 -8.31
N ALA A 91 17.87 -4.24 -7.39
CA ALA A 91 16.52 -4.38 -6.85
C ALA A 91 16.10 -3.19 -5.96
N TRP A 92 17.05 -2.33 -5.55
CA TRP A 92 16.73 -1.07 -4.88
C TRP A 92 15.84 -0.18 -5.73
N LEU A 93 16.07 -0.11 -7.03
CA LEU A 93 15.21 0.63 -7.97
C LEU A 93 13.79 0.05 -8.03
N ALA A 94 13.66 -1.26 -8.01
CA ALA A 94 12.35 -1.91 -7.96
C ALA A 94 11.63 -1.62 -6.63
N GLY A 95 12.35 -1.68 -5.51
CA GLY A 95 11.82 -1.30 -4.19
C GLY A 95 11.34 0.16 -4.15
N MET A 96 12.12 1.10 -4.68
CA MET A 96 11.74 2.51 -4.78
C MET A 96 10.47 2.70 -5.62
N LEU A 97 10.37 2.02 -6.77
CA LEU A 97 9.18 2.08 -7.61
C LEU A 97 7.95 1.51 -6.89
N SER A 98 8.10 0.39 -6.18
CA SER A 98 7.04 -0.20 -5.36
C SER A 98 6.58 0.76 -4.26
N ALA A 99 7.53 1.42 -3.57
CA ALA A 99 7.21 2.42 -2.55
C ALA A 99 6.46 3.62 -3.14
N LEU A 100 6.87 4.10 -4.30
CA LEU A 100 6.23 5.22 -4.98
C LEU A 100 4.78 4.89 -5.34
N ILE A 101 4.52 3.70 -5.87
CA ILE A 101 3.17 3.19 -6.12
C ILE A 101 2.39 3.09 -4.81
N GLY A 102 3.00 2.63 -3.72
CA GLY A 102 2.39 2.56 -2.40
C GLY A 102 1.94 3.93 -1.89
N VAL A 103 2.79 4.95 -2.02
CA VAL A 103 2.46 6.34 -1.65
C VAL A 103 1.29 6.86 -2.49
N VAL A 104 1.31 6.65 -3.81
CA VAL A 104 0.22 7.07 -4.70
C VAL A 104 -1.10 6.43 -4.30
N LEU A 105 -1.10 5.14 -3.94
CA LEU A 105 -2.30 4.44 -3.47
C LEU A 105 -2.85 5.03 -2.16
N ILE A 106 -1.96 5.40 -1.22
CA ILE A 106 -2.37 6.02 0.05
C ILE A 106 -2.95 7.41 -0.19
N VAL A 107 -2.27 8.25 -0.99
CA VAL A 107 -2.75 9.60 -1.31
C VAL A 107 -4.10 9.55 -2.02
N ARG A 108 -4.29 8.64 -2.97
CA ARG A 108 -5.60 8.45 -3.63
C ARG A 108 -6.67 7.94 -2.67
N ALA A 109 -6.32 7.15 -1.67
CA ALA A 109 -7.26 6.69 -0.65
C ALA A 109 -7.70 7.83 0.27
N SER A 110 -6.79 8.71 0.68
CA SER A 110 -7.11 9.88 1.51
C SER A 110 -7.95 10.90 0.75
N SER A 111 -7.58 11.23 -0.49
CA SER A 111 -8.35 12.17 -1.33
C SER A 111 -9.79 11.70 -1.60
N LEU A 112 -9.99 10.40 -1.77
CA LEU A 112 -11.34 9.83 -1.91
C LEU A 112 -12.15 9.91 -0.60
N ALA A 113 -11.50 9.73 0.54
CA ALA A 113 -12.15 9.89 1.84
C ALA A 113 -12.61 11.33 2.04
N ASP A 114 -11.75 12.32 1.74
CA ASP A 114 -12.07 13.73 1.86
C ASP A 114 -13.26 14.13 0.95
N LEU A 115 -13.28 13.66 -0.30
CA LEU A 115 -14.39 13.91 -1.23
C LEU A 115 -15.71 13.27 -0.79
N LEU A 116 -15.66 12.12 -0.11
CA LEU A 116 -16.85 11.47 0.43
C LEU A 116 -17.40 12.23 1.64
N PHE A 117 -16.54 12.73 2.52
CA PHE A 117 -16.93 13.58 3.64
C PHE A 117 -17.57 14.89 3.19
N ASP A 118 -16.99 15.56 2.20
CA ASP A 118 -17.57 16.80 1.63
C ASP A 118 -18.94 16.55 1.00
N ARG A 119 -19.12 15.41 0.35
CA ARG A 119 -20.40 15.06 -0.28
C ARG A 119 -21.49 14.72 0.73
N GLU A 120 -21.13 14.06 1.84
CA GLU A 120 -22.07 13.80 2.94
C GLU A 120 -22.51 15.12 3.59
N ARG A 121 -21.58 16.03 3.83
CA ARG A 121 -21.87 17.36 4.38
C ARG A 121 -22.83 18.17 3.50
N LEU A 122 -22.57 18.21 2.20
CA LEU A 122 -23.45 18.90 1.24
C LEU A 122 -24.85 18.28 1.17
N ASN A 123 -24.97 16.97 1.34
CA ASN A 123 -26.25 16.30 1.36
C ASN A 123 -27.01 16.57 2.67
N GLU A 124 -26.33 16.70 3.80
CA GLU A 124 -26.92 17.07 5.09
C GLU A 124 -27.45 18.52 5.04
N GLU A 125 -26.65 19.46 4.55
CA GLU A 125 -27.03 20.88 4.39
C GLU A 125 -28.24 21.02 3.43
N ALA A 126 -28.24 20.30 2.31
CA ALA A 126 -29.36 20.31 1.37
C ALA A 126 -30.64 19.68 1.93
N GLY A 127 -30.50 18.69 2.82
CA GLY A 127 -31.64 18.06 3.52
C GLY A 127 -32.24 18.97 4.59
N GLU A 128 -31.42 19.77 5.28
CA GLU A 128 -31.83 20.71 6.29
C GLU A 128 -32.57 21.90 5.68
N ASP A 129 -32.05 22.46 4.58
CA ASP A 129 -32.70 23.53 3.80
C ASP A 129 -34.07 23.09 3.22
N ALA A 130 -34.17 21.85 2.77
CA ALA A 130 -35.43 21.30 2.27
C ALA A 130 -36.48 21.10 3.39
N ASN A 131 -36.05 20.85 4.62
CA ASN A 131 -36.93 20.67 5.75
C ASN A 131 -37.40 22.03 6.35
N ASP A 132 -36.56 23.06 6.28
CA ASP A 132 -36.90 24.43 6.70
C ASP A 132 -37.80 25.14 5.68
N ALA A 133 -37.80 24.73 4.44
CA ALA A 133 -38.67 25.27 3.38
C ALA A 133 -40.09 24.64 3.36
N ALA A 134 -40.29 23.59 4.13
CA ALA A 134 -41.60 22.95 4.31
C ALA A 134 -42.31 23.52 5.56
#